data_ceaac27671c176be2ae419776418a1fb
#
_entry.id   ceaac27671c176be2ae419776418a1fb
#
_cell.length_a   1.000
_cell.length_b   1.000
_cell.length_c   1.000
_cell.angle_alpha   90.00
_cell.angle_beta   90.00
_cell.angle_gamma   90.00
#
_symmetry.space_group_name_H-M   'P 1'
#
loop_
_entity.id
_entity.type
_entity.pdbx_description
1 polymer ?
#
loop_
_entity_poly.entity_id
_entity_poly.type
_entity_poly.pdbx_seq_one_letter_code
_entity_poly.pdbx_strand_id
1 'polypeptide(L)'
;GYTSQKLYGPDDKDGTRLLRPGQEQITVLGEAFGAVRILGQTLTGYRQLVNRPFINPRDNRMVPQTFEAYTLTGSAKDISYTGGYITKMKLRESDSFVWMSNTAGGTGSQRGVIYAGGTWDFAKNGYVKMDDQYGVDVFNTFYVEGKYPIAINDRTSLALGAQYYPQRSVGDEQIGSFSTWGMGLQAALAHGPVGLQLYYTQTGDGFDTQNPFGDHASYLNLMQVAFNTAGEKAWGIGGNVDFRDLGVPGLTAAAVYADGRDRINSQTGAAIPDRYETNVRVDYAVGKGSILEGLVATLRYSW
;
A
#
# COMPACT_ATOMS: atom_id res chain seq x y z
N GLY A 1 8.12 -20.09 -6.15
CA GLY A 1 6.72 -20.49 -5.89
C GLY A 1 6.31 -20.22 -4.47
N TYR A 2 5.02 -20.16 -4.24
CA TYR A 2 4.43 -19.95 -2.92
C TYR A 2 3.54 -21.12 -2.56
N THR A 3 3.55 -21.52 -1.29
CA THR A 3 2.64 -22.52 -0.75
C THR A 3 2.15 -22.09 0.64
N SER A 4 0.91 -22.37 0.95
CA SER A 4 0.32 -22.21 2.27
C SER A 4 -0.61 -23.39 2.51
N GLN A 5 -0.46 -24.07 3.65
CA GLN A 5 -1.21 -25.26 4.00
C GLN A 5 -1.88 -25.10 5.36
N LYS A 6 -3.03 -25.70 5.52
CA LYS A 6 -3.67 -25.84 6.81
C LYS A 6 -2.91 -26.88 7.64
N LEU A 7 -2.44 -26.46 8.80
CA LEU A 7 -1.79 -27.36 9.77
C LEU A 7 -2.79 -27.84 10.82
N TYR A 8 -3.70 -26.95 11.25
CA TYR A 8 -4.69 -27.22 12.27
C TYR A 8 -5.85 -26.23 12.19
N GLY A 9 -7.04 -26.62 12.65
CA GLY A 9 -8.21 -25.77 12.76
C GLY A 9 -9.45 -26.36 12.06
N PRO A 10 -10.65 -25.91 12.39
CA PRO A 10 -11.90 -26.37 11.78
C PRO A 10 -12.01 -25.89 10.32
N ASP A 11 -12.70 -26.68 9.49
CA ASP A 11 -12.87 -26.38 8.06
C ASP A 11 -13.93 -25.29 7.81
N ASP A 12 -14.79 -25.04 8.77
CA ASP A 12 -15.88 -24.06 8.71
C ASP A 12 -15.49 -22.65 9.16
N LYS A 13 -14.26 -22.44 9.62
CA LYS A 13 -13.74 -21.12 10.03
C LYS A 13 -12.91 -20.48 8.92
N ASP A 14 -13.36 -19.33 8.48
CA ASP A 14 -12.69 -18.51 7.46
C ASP A 14 -12.33 -17.14 8.05
N GLY A 15 -11.78 -16.23 7.23
CA GLY A 15 -11.56 -14.83 7.56
C GLY A 15 -10.11 -14.40 7.70
N THR A 16 -9.16 -15.30 7.95
CA THR A 16 -7.74 -14.93 8.05
C THR A 16 -7.09 -14.65 6.70
N ARG A 17 -7.65 -15.17 5.62
CA ARG A 17 -7.12 -15.09 4.23
C ARG A 17 -5.69 -15.60 4.10
N LEU A 18 -5.34 -16.62 4.87
CA LEU A 18 -4.06 -17.34 4.79
C LEU A 18 -4.14 -18.53 3.84
N LEU A 19 -5.34 -19.00 3.56
CA LEU A 19 -5.70 -20.09 2.67
C LEU A 19 -6.74 -19.63 1.67
N ARG A 20 -7.06 -20.45 0.68
CA ARG A 20 -8.19 -20.23 -0.24
C ARG A 20 -9.53 -20.35 0.51
N PRO A 21 -10.61 -19.79 -0.06
CA PRO A 21 -11.96 -20.04 0.45
C PRO A 21 -12.20 -21.54 0.64
N GLY A 22 -12.86 -21.92 1.74
CA GLY A 22 -13.04 -23.32 2.13
C GLY A 22 -11.84 -23.98 2.81
N GLN A 23 -10.88 -23.18 3.28
CA GLN A 23 -9.65 -23.64 3.94
C GLN A 23 -8.74 -24.51 3.04
N GLU A 24 -8.83 -24.33 1.73
CA GLU A 24 -8.01 -25.05 0.77
C GLU A 24 -6.58 -24.49 0.73
N GLN A 25 -5.62 -25.37 0.50
CA GLN A 25 -4.22 -24.98 0.37
C GLN A 25 -3.99 -24.09 -0.86
N ILE A 26 -2.98 -23.23 -0.76
CA ILE A 26 -2.44 -22.46 -1.87
C ILE A 26 -1.15 -23.14 -2.33
N THR A 27 -1.02 -23.42 -3.63
CA THR A 27 0.23 -23.83 -4.25
C THR A 27 0.29 -23.18 -5.64
N VAL A 28 1.21 -22.24 -5.83
CA VAL A 28 1.23 -21.43 -7.05
C VAL A 28 2.66 -21.01 -7.43
N LEU A 29 2.94 -21.01 -8.73
CA LEU A 29 4.09 -20.31 -9.28
C LEU A 29 3.75 -18.82 -9.39
N GLY A 30 3.87 -18.11 -8.26
CA GLY A 30 3.50 -16.70 -8.16
C GLY A 30 4.49 -15.77 -8.85
N GLU A 31 5.77 -16.13 -8.88
CA GLU A 31 6.80 -15.39 -9.61
C GLU A 31 7.54 -16.29 -10.60
N ALA A 32 7.60 -15.84 -11.85
CA ALA A 32 8.34 -16.46 -12.96
C ALA A 32 8.49 -15.40 -14.06
N PHE A 33 9.62 -14.75 -14.17
CA PHE A 33 9.83 -13.65 -15.11
C PHE A 33 11.18 -13.76 -15.82
N GLY A 34 11.25 -13.14 -17.00
CA GLY A 34 12.48 -12.82 -17.69
C GLY A 34 12.73 -11.32 -17.63
N ALA A 35 13.99 -10.91 -17.45
CA ALA A 35 14.36 -9.51 -17.46
C ALA A 35 15.58 -9.27 -18.37
N VAL A 36 15.55 -8.17 -19.12
CA VAL A 36 16.66 -7.73 -19.99
C VAL A 36 17.00 -6.29 -19.64
N ARG A 37 18.30 -6.03 -19.42
CA ARG A 37 18.79 -4.68 -19.17
C ARG A 37 19.53 -4.13 -20.38
N ILE A 38 19.04 -2.99 -20.89
CA ILE A 38 19.60 -2.31 -22.06
C ILE A 38 19.73 -0.82 -21.77
N LEU A 39 20.89 -0.22 -21.94
CA LEU A 39 21.13 1.22 -21.74
C LEU A 39 20.63 1.77 -20.39
N GLY A 40 20.78 1.02 -19.33
CA GLY A 40 20.32 1.40 -18.00
C GLY A 40 18.82 1.17 -17.73
N GLN A 41 18.05 0.78 -18.75
CA GLN A 41 16.63 0.41 -18.65
C GLN A 41 16.50 -1.08 -18.40
N THR A 42 15.51 -1.49 -17.61
CA THR A 42 15.18 -2.90 -17.40
C THR A 42 13.76 -3.17 -17.91
N LEU A 43 13.66 -4.08 -18.86
CA LEU A 43 12.40 -4.66 -19.32
C LEU A 43 12.19 -5.97 -18.58
N THR A 44 11.04 -6.15 -17.95
CA THR A 44 10.68 -7.40 -17.25
C THR A 44 9.34 -7.90 -17.75
N GLY A 45 9.24 -9.19 -18.02
CA GLY A 45 8.00 -9.80 -18.54
C GLY A 45 7.58 -11.03 -17.77
N TYR A 46 6.27 -11.19 -17.62
CA TYR A 46 5.52 -12.26 -17.01
C TYR A 46 5.31 -12.07 -15.50
N ARG A 47 5.29 -13.13 -14.68
CA ARG A 47 4.86 -13.12 -13.27
C ARG A 47 5.88 -12.47 -12.36
N GLN A 48 5.56 -11.32 -11.83
CA GLN A 48 6.46 -10.49 -11.04
C GLN A 48 5.74 -9.73 -9.93
N LEU A 49 6.51 -9.18 -9.01
CA LEU A 49 6.01 -8.17 -8.08
C LEU A 49 5.97 -6.81 -8.79
N VAL A 50 4.87 -6.08 -8.64
CA VAL A 50 4.72 -4.68 -9.05
C VAL A 50 4.41 -3.88 -7.77
N ASN A 51 5.17 -2.82 -7.51
CA ASN A 51 4.99 -1.99 -6.32
C ASN A 51 4.80 -0.53 -6.71
N ARG A 52 3.55 -0.15 -6.90
CA ARG A 52 3.10 1.21 -7.20
C ARG A 52 2.02 1.65 -6.21
N PRO A 53 1.71 2.94 -6.08
CA PRO A 53 0.52 3.37 -5.36
C PRO A 53 -0.71 2.61 -5.89
N PHE A 54 -1.56 2.09 -5.02
CA PHE A 54 -2.77 1.29 -5.35
C PHE A 54 -2.55 -0.02 -6.13
N ILE A 55 -1.35 -0.30 -6.69
CA ILE A 55 -0.97 -1.58 -7.30
C ILE A 55 0.27 -2.09 -6.61
N ASN A 56 0.11 -2.99 -5.65
CA ASN A 56 1.24 -3.43 -4.84
C ASN A 56 1.04 -4.87 -4.31
N PRO A 57 2.08 -5.51 -3.79
CA PRO A 57 2.02 -6.89 -3.33
C PRO A 57 1.06 -7.12 -2.17
N ARG A 58 0.68 -6.08 -1.44
CA ARG A 58 -0.14 -6.19 -0.22
C ARG A 58 0.37 -7.30 0.70
N ASP A 59 1.68 -7.29 0.94
CA ASP A 59 2.43 -8.37 1.58
C ASP A 59 2.27 -8.34 3.11
N ASN A 60 1.04 -8.60 3.55
CA ASN A 60 0.67 -8.68 4.96
C ASN A 60 0.00 -10.02 5.33
N ARG A 61 0.23 -11.06 4.51
CA ARG A 61 -0.20 -12.45 4.70
C ARG A 61 0.93 -13.39 4.30
N MET A 62 0.67 -14.71 4.26
CA MET A 62 1.67 -15.74 3.92
C MET A 62 2.11 -15.69 2.45
N VAL A 63 1.23 -15.28 1.56
CA VAL A 63 1.49 -15.23 0.12
C VAL A 63 1.17 -13.83 -0.40
N PRO A 64 2.12 -13.12 -1.03
CA PRO A 64 1.87 -11.80 -1.59
C PRO A 64 0.96 -11.85 -2.82
N GLN A 65 0.37 -10.71 -3.18
CA GLN A 65 -0.19 -10.51 -4.52
C GLN A 65 0.94 -10.45 -5.54
N THR A 66 0.73 -11.08 -6.70
CA THR A 66 1.67 -11.06 -7.82
C THR A 66 0.94 -10.80 -9.12
N PHE A 67 1.66 -10.34 -10.15
CA PHE A 67 1.08 -9.77 -11.35
C PHE A 67 1.69 -10.41 -12.61
N GLU A 68 0.87 -10.75 -13.59
CA GLU A 68 1.32 -11.01 -14.96
C GLU A 68 1.43 -9.67 -15.67
N ALA A 69 2.64 -9.20 -15.90
CA ALA A 69 2.93 -7.84 -16.34
C ALA A 69 4.12 -7.75 -17.29
N TYR A 70 4.13 -6.70 -18.09
CA TYR A 70 5.27 -6.26 -18.89
C TYR A 70 5.64 -4.86 -18.42
N THR A 71 6.84 -4.71 -17.88
CA THR A 71 7.25 -3.47 -17.19
C THR A 71 8.58 -2.96 -17.72
N LEU A 72 8.68 -1.64 -17.84
CA LEU A 72 9.91 -0.90 -18.09
C LEU A 72 10.25 -0.10 -16.84
N THR A 73 11.48 -0.23 -16.36
CA THR A 73 12.00 0.61 -15.28
C THR A 73 13.33 1.23 -15.67
N GLY A 74 13.59 2.43 -15.20
CA GLY A 74 14.84 3.11 -15.46
C GLY A 74 15.07 4.29 -14.52
N SER A 75 16.25 4.88 -14.63
CA SER A 75 16.59 6.10 -13.91
C SER A 75 17.50 6.99 -14.75
N ALA A 76 17.38 8.30 -14.56
CA ALA A 76 18.27 9.30 -15.14
C ALA A 76 18.51 10.40 -14.10
N LYS A 77 19.75 10.54 -13.63
CA LYS A 77 20.12 11.44 -12.51
C LYS A 77 19.22 11.18 -11.29
N ASP A 78 18.51 12.21 -10.85
CA ASP A 78 17.65 12.21 -9.68
C ASP A 78 16.20 11.78 -9.98
N ILE A 79 15.95 11.29 -11.21
CA ILE A 79 14.63 10.83 -11.64
C ILE A 79 14.65 9.31 -11.83
N SER A 80 13.78 8.59 -11.13
CA SER A 80 13.43 7.22 -11.42
C SER A 80 12.05 7.15 -12.09
N TYR A 81 11.88 6.25 -13.05
CA TYR A 81 10.63 6.11 -13.77
C TYR A 81 10.30 4.64 -14.06
N THR A 82 9.04 4.39 -14.26
CA THR A 82 8.52 3.08 -14.61
C THR A 82 7.23 3.22 -15.40
N GLY A 83 6.96 2.23 -16.21
CA GLY A 83 5.69 2.10 -16.92
C GLY A 83 5.46 0.65 -17.31
N GLY A 84 4.24 0.31 -17.65
CA GLY A 84 3.94 -1.05 -18.06
C GLY A 84 2.47 -1.33 -18.30
N TYR A 85 2.23 -2.58 -18.66
CA TYR A 85 0.90 -3.15 -18.81
C TYR A 85 0.77 -4.40 -17.95
N ILE A 86 -0.22 -4.42 -17.07
CA ILE A 86 -0.54 -5.54 -16.18
C ILE A 86 -1.80 -6.20 -16.72
N THR A 87 -1.70 -7.45 -17.10
CA THR A 87 -2.84 -8.20 -17.65
C THR A 87 -3.67 -8.83 -16.54
N LYS A 88 -3.02 -9.53 -15.62
CA LYS A 88 -3.67 -10.31 -14.56
C LYS A 88 -2.97 -10.14 -13.23
N MET A 89 -3.69 -10.45 -12.17
CA MET A 89 -3.12 -10.56 -10.83
C MET A 89 -3.61 -11.81 -10.11
N LYS A 90 -2.83 -12.23 -9.15
CA LYS A 90 -3.16 -13.29 -8.19
C LYS A 90 -3.36 -12.64 -6.82
N LEU A 91 -4.51 -12.84 -6.21
CA LEU A 91 -4.80 -12.39 -4.86
C LEU A 91 -4.01 -13.19 -3.81
N ARG A 92 -3.94 -12.68 -2.58
CA ARG A 92 -3.24 -13.31 -1.45
C ARG A 92 -3.80 -14.68 -1.09
N GLU A 93 -5.11 -14.85 -1.21
CA GLU A 93 -5.86 -16.07 -0.92
C GLU A 93 -6.22 -16.89 -2.17
N SER A 94 -5.43 -16.76 -3.25
CA SER A 94 -5.69 -17.45 -4.52
C SER A 94 -4.42 -18.09 -5.08
N ASP A 95 -4.58 -19.16 -5.83
CA ASP A 95 -3.55 -19.80 -6.66
C ASP A 95 -3.74 -19.48 -8.16
N SER A 96 -4.75 -18.69 -8.50
CA SER A 96 -5.12 -18.39 -9.88
C SER A 96 -4.89 -16.92 -10.21
N PHE A 97 -4.45 -16.67 -11.45
CA PHE A 97 -4.30 -15.35 -12.03
C PHE A 97 -5.59 -14.96 -12.77
N VAL A 98 -6.21 -13.86 -12.36
CA VAL A 98 -7.44 -13.30 -12.94
C VAL A 98 -7.13 -11.97 -13.60
N TRP A 99 -7.88 -11.61 -14.64
CA TRP A 99 -7.73 -10.31 -15.30
C TRP A 99 -7.96 -9.16 -14.32
N MET A 100 -7.22 -8.06 -14.51
CA MET A 100 -7.30 -6.89 -13.63
C MET A 100 -8.73 -6.34 -13.56
N SER A 101 -9.43 -6.26 -14.69
CA SER A 101 -10.83 -5.84 -14.74
C SER A 101 -11.76 -6.70 -13.87
N ASN A 102 -11.58 -8.03 -13.90
CA ASN A 102 -12.40 -8.95 -13.10
C ASN A 102 -12.09 -8.80 -11.60
N THR A 103 -10.81 -8.56 -11.24
CA THR A 103 -10.43 -8.30 -9.86
C THR A 103 -11.05 -7.00 -9.32
N ALA A 104 -11.25 -6.01 -10.19
CA ALA A 104 -11.94 -4.77 -9.84
C ALA A 104 -13.46 -4.91 -9.70
N GLY A 105 -14.05 -6.04 -10.12
CA GLY A 105 -15.48 -6.29 -10.09
C GLY A 105 -16.18 -6.23 -11.45
N GLY A 106 -15.44 -5.94 -12.52
CA GLY A 106 -15.97 -6.05 -13.89
C GLY A 106 -16.23 -7.51 -14.26
N THR A 107 -17.32 -7.79 -14.94
CA THR A 107 -17.73 -9.14 -15.31
C THR A 107 -17.50 -9.43 -16.79
N GLY A 108 -16.85 -10.56 -17.09
CA GLY A 108 -16.71 -11.09 -18.44
C GLY A 108 -15.71 -10.35 -19.35
N SER A 109 -15.01 -9.35 -18.87
CA SER A 109 -14.00 -8.63 -19.64
C SER A 109 -12.59 -9.12 -19.35
N GLN A 110 -11.74 -9.04 -20.38
CA GLN A 110 -10.32 -9.39 -20.28
C GLN A 110 -9.47 -8.13 -20.48
N ARG A 111 -9.55 -7.21 -19.51
CA ARG A 111 -8.85 -5.92 -19.54
C ARG A 111 -7.78 -5.84 -18.47
N GLY A 112 -6.68 -5.21 -18.82
CA GLY A 112 -5.56 -4.96 -17.93
C GLY A 112 -5.53 -3.52 -17.41
N VAL A 113 -4.41 -3.17 -16.78
CA VAL A 113 -4.09 -1.82 -16.31
C VAL A 113 -2.83 -1.35 -17.00
N ILE A 114 -2.88 -0.20 -17.67
CA ILE A 114 -1.71 0.53 -18.15
C ILE A 114 -1.27 1.46 -17.01
N TYR A 115 0.01 1.53 -16.72
CA TYR A 115 0.49 2.49 -15.73
C TYR A 115 1.78 3.18 -16.21
N ALA A 116 1.98 4.40 -15.75
CA ALA A 116 3.22 5.14 -15.88
C ALA A 116 3.44 6.02 -14.67
N GLY A 117 4.67 6.12 -14.22
CA GLY A 117 4.98 6.96 -13.07
C GLY A 117 6.47 7.17 -12.88
N GLY A 118 6.80 8.08 -11.97
CA GLY A 118 8.17 8.40 -11.64
C GLY A 118 8.30 9.11 -10.30
N THR A 119 9.54 9.22 -9.86
CA THR A 119 9.92 9.96 -8.65
C THR A 119 11.10 10.84 -8.99
N TRP A 120 11.01 12.11 -8.64
CA TRP A 120 12.10 13.06 -8.67
C TRP A 120 12.60 13.31 -7.24
N ASP A 121 13.83 12.89 -6.97
CA ASP A 121 14.51 13.07 -5.69
C ASP A 121 15.29 14.39 -5.74
N PHE A 122 14.68 15.50 -5.32
CA PHE A 122 15.29 16.83 -5.38
C PHE A 122 16.19 17.14 -4.19
N ALA A 123 16.11 16.34 -3.12
CA ALA A 123 16.93 16.47 -1.93
C ALA A 123 17.07 15.13 -1.20
N LYS A 124 18.00 15.01 -0.26
CA LYS A 124 18.06 13.86 0.62
C LYS A 124 16.75 13.73 1.41
N ASN A 125 16.01 12.64 1.21
CA ASN A 125 14.67 12.39 1.77
C ASN A 125 13.57 13.37 1.31
N GLY A 126 13.83 14.16 0.26
CA GLY A 126 12.84 15.04 -0.37
C GLY A 126 12.54 14.57 -1.78
N TYR A 127 11.27 14.40 -2.11
CA TYR A 127 10.86 13.90 -3.42
C TYR A 127 9.48 14.41 -3.85
N VAL A 128 9.26 14.32 -5.16
CA VAL A 128 7.92 14.35 -5.76
C VAL A 128 7.73 13.07 -6.55
N LYS A 129 6.65 12.36 -6.29
CA LYS A 129 6.23 11.14 -6.98
C LYS A 129 4.93 11.39 -7.71
N MET A 130 4.82 10.90 -8.95
CA MET A 130 3.60 10.89 -9.74
C MET A 130 3.39 9.49 -10.31
N ASP A 131 2.13 9.09 -10.42
CA ASP A 131 1.75 7.79 -10.96
C ASP A 131 0.35 7.88 -11.59
N ASP A 132 0.18 7.36 -12.78
CA ASP A 132 -1.10 7.23 -13.44
C ASP A 132 -1.38 5.76 -13.73
N GLN A 133 -2.58 5.29 -13.37
CA GLN A 133 -3.00 3.89 -13.43
C GLN A 133 -4.36 3.82 -14.13
N TYR A 134 -4.31 3.51 -15.41
CA TYR A 134 -5.48 3.43 -16.27
C TYR A 134 -5.96 1.97 -16.39
N GLY A 135 -6.97 1.60 -15.60
CA GLY A 135 -7.69 0.34 -15.75
C GLY A 135 -8.63 0.42 -16.93
N VAL A 136 -8.29 -0.27 -18.03
CA VAL A 136 -9.04 -0.20 -19.28
C VAL A 136 -10.50 -0.58 -19.06
N ASP A 137 -11.42 0.29 -19.44
CA ASP A 137 -12.88 0.16 -19.33
C ASP A 137 -13.38 0.04 -17.86
N VAL A 138 -12.56 0.37 -16.86
CA VAL A 138 -12.90 0.24 -15.45
C VAL A 138 -12.79 1.60 -14.75
N PHE A 139 -11.60 2.02 -14.36
CA PHE A 139 -11.35 3.34 -13.76
C PHE A 139 -9.88 3.75 -13.88
N ASN A 140 -9.65 5.04 -13.82
CA ASN A 140 -8.33 5.65 -13.74
C ASN A 140 -8.06 6.19 -12.33
N THR A 141 -6.83 6.02 -11.87
CA THR A 141 -6.29 6.66 -10.66
C THR A 141 -5.03 7.43 -11.03
N PHE A 142 -5.05 8.74 -10.89
CA PHE A 142 -3.85 9.55 -10.86
C PHE A 142 -3.41 9.75 -9.42
N TYR A 143 -2.12 9.67 -9.15
CA TYR A 143 -1.54 9.84 -7.82
C TYR A 143 -0.38 10.82 -7.86
N VAL A 144 -0.35 11.75 -6.93
CA VAL A 144 0.79 12.62 -6.68
C VAL A 144 1.10 12.67 -5.20
N GLU A 145 2.38 12.61 -4.85
CA GLU A 145 2.89 12.75 -3.48
C GLU A 145 4.15 13.60 -3.49
N GLY A 146 4.26 14.51 -2.55
CA GLY A 146 5.48 15.26 -2.29
C GLY A 146 5.90 15.15 -0.84
N LYS A 147 7.22 15.08 -0.61
CA LYS A 147 7.81 15.12 0.73
C LYS A 147 8.94 16.14 0.76
N TYR A 148 8.88 17.06 1.71
CA TYR A 148 9.87 18.11 1.91
C TYR A 148 10.55 17.98 3.28
N PRO A 149 11.85 17.66 3.33
CA PRO A 149 12.61 17.55 4.56
C PRO A 149 13.14 18.93 4.99
N ILE A 150 13.09 19.21 6.29
CA ILE A 150 13.59 20.44 6.92
C ILE A 150 14.55 20.01 8.04
N ALA A 151 15.84 20.29 7.87
CA ALA A 151 16.82 20.13 8.93
C ALA A 151 16.73 21.35 9.87
N ILE A 152 16.39 21.11 11.14
CA ILE A 152 16.32 22.17 12.16
C ILE A 152 17.69 22.31 12.86
N ASN A 153 18.29 21.19 13.22
CA ASN A 153 19.66 21.08 13.75
C ASN A 153 20.15 19.64 13.61
N ASP A 154 21.35 19.32 14.11
CA ASP A 154 21.98 17.99 13.95
C ASP A 154 21.17 16.83 14.56
N ARG A 155 20.28 17.11 15.52
CA ARG A 155 19.46 16.11 16.21
C ARG A 155 17.96 16.20 15.89
N THR A 156 17.54 17.26 15.21
CA THR A 156 16.11 17.55 14.99
C THR A 156 15.84 17.80 13.52
N SER A 157 14.88 17.08 12.98
CA SER A 157 14.37 17.28 11.62
C SER A 157 12.85 17.23 11.58
N LEU A 158 12.27 18.00 10.68
CA LEU A 158 10.84 17.99 10.34
C LEU A 158 10.72 17.52 8.88
N ALA A 159 9.75 16.67 8.58
CA ALA A 159 9.37 16.37 7.21
C ALA A 159 7.88 16.69 7.02
N LEU A 160 7.58 17.44 5.97
CA LEU A 160 6.21 17.72 5.56
C LEU A 160 5.88 16.86 4.35
N GLY A 161 4.72 16.22 4.34
CA GLY A 161 4.23 15.40 3.24
C GLY A 161 2.84 15.82 2.82
N ALA A 162 2.56 15.75 1.52
CA ALA A 162 1.23 15.93 0.95
C ALA A 162 1.01 14.93 -0.17
N GLN A 163 -0.22 14.43 -0.28
CA GLN A 163 -0.64 13.53 -1.35
C GLN A 163 -2.04 13.89 -1.85
N TYR A 164 -2.29 13.59 -3.13
CA TYR A 164 -3.60 13.77 -3.76
C TYR A 164 -3.80 12.70 -4.84
N TYR A 165 -5.00 12.14 -4.93
CA TYR A 165 -5.33 11.11 -5.92
C TYR A 165 -6.81 11.17 -6.32
N PRO A 166 -7.14 11.74 -7.47
CA PRO A 166 -8.46 11.61 -8.09
C PRO A 166 -8.63 10.22 -8.69
N GLN A 167 -9.84 9.69 -8.58
CA GLN A 167 -10.28 8.46 -9.25
C GLN A 167 -11.58 8.69 -9.99
N ARG A 168 -11.72 8.11 -11.18
CA ARG A 168 -12.95 8.15 -11.95
C ARG A 168 -13.08 6.92 -12.84
N SER A 169 -14.31 6.50 -13.06
CA SER A 169 -14.61 5.48 -14.09
C SER A 169 -14.21 5.95 -15.48
N VAL A 170 -13.86 5.00 -16.35
CA VAL A 170 -13.43 5.24 -17.74
C VAL A 170 -13.93 4.15 -18.67
N GLY A 171 -14.03 4.47 -19.96
CA GLY A 171 -14.45 3.55 -21.02
C GLY A 171 -15.86 3.03 -20.78
N ASP A 172 -16.03 1.71 -20.78
CA ASP A 172 -17.33 1.03 -20.59
C ASP A 172 -17.82 1.05 -19.14
N GLU A 173 -17.06 1.67 -18.20
CA GLU A 173 -17.43 1.83 -16.78
C GLU A 173 -17.92 0.54 -16.11
N GLN A 174 -17.20 -0.56 -16.28
CA GLN A 174 -17.61 -1.93 -15.93
C GLN A 174 -17.97 -2.14 -14.45
N ILE A 175 -17.57 -1.23 -13.57
CA ILE A 175 -17.94 -1.24 -12.14
C ILE A 175 -18.92 -0.11 -11.77
N GLY A 176 -19.54 0.51 -12.78
CA GLY A 176 -20.44 1.65 -12.64
C GLY A 176 -19.71 2.98 -12.76
N SER A 177 -20.50 4.03 -13.04
CA SER A 177 -20.00 5.40 -13.11
C SER A 177 -19.71 5.95 -11.71
N PHE A 178 -18.51 6.46 -11.49
CA PHE A 178 -18.14 7.13 -10.25
C PHE A 178 -17.04 8.17 -10.48
N SER A 179 -16.95 9.10 -9.56
CA SER A 179 -15.83 10.03 -9.40
C SER A 179 -15.61 10.31 -7.92
N THR A 180 -14.37 10.21 -7.50
CA THR A 180 -13.96 10.51 -6.14
C THR A 180 -12.54 11.05 -6.12
N TRP A 181 -12.08 11.47 -4.96
CA TRP A 181 -10.69 11.87 -4.74
C TRP A 181 -10.30 11.60 -3.29
N GLY A 182 -9.01 11.48 -3.06
CA GLY A 182 -8.47 11.48 -1.72
C GLY A 182 -7.27 12.41 -1.61
N MET A 183 -7.07 12.95 -0.43
CA MET A 183 -5.89 13.75 -0.08
C MET A 183 -5.35 13.36 1.28
N GLY A 184 -4.07 13.63 1.50
CA GLY A 184 -3.43 13.44 2.79
C GLY A 184 -2.37 14.48 3.06
N LEU A 185 -2.24 14.86 4.33
CA LEU A 185 -1.17 15.72 4.84
C LEU A 185 -0.46 14.99 5.97
N GLN A 186 0.84 15.16 6.05
CA GLN A 186 1.69 14.60 7.10
C GLN A 186 2.69 15.63 7.60
N ALA A 187 2.89 15.67 8.92
CA ALA A 187 4.04 16.31 9.53
C ALA A 187 4.75 15.30 10.43
N ALA A 188 6.04 15.08 10.21
CA ALA A 188 6.85 14.12 10.95
C ALA A 188 8.06 14.82 11.57
N LEU A 189 8.07 14.96 12.88
CA LEU A 189 9.16 15.52 13.68
C LEU A 189 10.02 14.36 14.21
N ALA A 190 11.33 14.42 14.01
CA ALA A 190 12.29 13.51 14.63
C ALA A 190 13.24 14.31 15.52
N HIS A 191 13.46 13.83 16.74
CA HIS A 191 14.43 14.39 17.68
C HIS A 191 15.21 13.27 18.38
N GLY A 192 16.48 13.10 18.03
CA GLY A 192 17.28 11.99 18.52
C GLY A 192 16.60 10.65 18.27
N PRO A 193 16.34 9.83 19.30
CA PRO A 193 15.71 8.51 19.15
C PRO A 193 14.18 8.55 19.04
N VAL A 194 13.54 9.72 19.14
CA VAL A 194 12.08 9.85 19.21
C VAL A 194 11.54 10.49 17.95
N GLY A 195 10.45 9.93 17.41
CA GLY A 195 9.66 10.50 16.32
C GLY A 195 8.23 10.79 16.76
N LEU A 196 7.66 11.87 16.25
CA LEU A 196 6.24 12.23 16.38
C LEU A 196 5.68 12.48 14.98
N GLN A 197 4.50 11.93 14.68
CA GLN A 197 3.83 12.12 13.40
C GLN A 197 2.39 12.62 13.61
N LEU A 198 1.99 13.57 12.79
CA LEU A 198 0.62 14.04 12.68
C LEU A 198 0.13 13.80 11.27
N TYR A 199 -1.12 13.38 11.14
CA TYR A 199 -1.74 13.02 9.88
C TYR A 199 -3.12 13.65 9.75
N TYR A 200 -3.47 14.00 8.53
CA TYR A 200 -4.82 14.33 8.14
C TYR A 200 -5.09 13.72 6.77
N THR A 201 -6.26 13.08 6.60
CA THR A 201 -6.71 12.56 5.29
C THR A 201 -8.16 12.92 5.07
N GLN A 202 -8.54 13.07 3.81
CA GLN A 202 -9.92 13.31 3.42
C GLN A 202 -10.23 12.57 2.12
N THR A 203 -11.41 11.96 2.07
CA THR A 203 -11.99 11.36 0.87
C THR A 203 -13.16 12.21 0.39
N GLY A 204 -13.29 12.39 -0.92
CA GLY A 204 -14.44 13.07 -1.53
C GLY A 204 -15.75 12.35 -1.22
N ASP A 205 -16.85 13.05 -1.30
CA ASP A 205 -18.20 12.55 -1.00
C ASP A 205 -18.84 11.72 -2.14
N GLY A 206 -18.26 11.77 -3.34
CA GLY A 206 -18.84 11.10 -4.50
C GLY A 206 -18.82 9.58 -4.45
N PHE A 207 -17.75 8.96 -3.93
CA PHE A 207 -17.60 7.50 -3.84
C PHE A 207 -16.48 7.13 -2.88
N ASP A 208 -16.48 5.88 -2.39
CA ASP A 208 -15.35 5.33 -1.65
C ASP A 208 -14.14 5.20 -2.57
N THR A 209 -12.94 5.46 -2.05
CA THR A 209 -11.72 5.25 -2.85
C THR A 209 -11.52 3.78 -3.17
N GLN A 210 -11.31 3.47 -4.45
CA GLN A 210 -11.13 2.12 -4.96
C GLN A 210 -9.66 1.68 -4.87
N ASN A 211 -9.42 0.46 -4.34
CA ASN A 211 -8.07 -0.13 -4.26
C ASN A 211 -8.07 -1.65 -4.47
N PRO A 212 -8.68 -2.16 -5.55
CA PRO A 212 -8.79 -3.60 -5.79
C PRO A 212 -7.44 -4.28 -6.08
N PHE A 213 -6.43 -3.52 -6.48
CA PHE A 213 -5.16 -4.04 -6.95
C PHE A 213 -4.03 -4.01 -5.91
N GLY A 214 -4.31 -3.54 -4.69
CA GLY A 214 -3.29 -3.43 -3.66
C GLY A 214 -3.79 -2.76 -2.39
N ASP A 215 -2.86 -2.38 -1.52
CA ASP A 215 -3.18 -1.55 -0.39
C ASP A 215 -3.43 -0.10 -0.83
N HIS A 216 -4.29 0.57 -0.07
CA HIS A 216 -4.62 1.96 -0.27
C HIS A 216 -3.40 2.86 -0.01
N ALA A 217 -3.04 3.69 -0.99
CA ALA A 217 -1.90 4.61 -0.88
C ALA A 217 -2.31 5.87 -0.12
N SER A 218 -2.47 5.76 1.19
CA SER A 218 -2.85 6.87 2.08
C SER A 218 -1.98 6.87 3.33
N TYR A 219 -1.73 8.05 3.90
CA TYR A 219 -1.01 8.18 5.18
C TYR A 219 -1.72 7.52 6.35
N LEU A 220 -3.05 7.41 6.30
CA LEU A 220 -3.87 6.68 7.26
C LEU A 220 -4.47 5.43 6.63
N ASN A 221 -3.61 4.51 6.21
CA ASN A 221 -3.96 3.14 5.88
C ASN A 221 -3.40 2.23 6.97
N LEU A 222 -4.19 1.96 8.01
CA LEU A 222 -3.77 1.21 9.19
C LEU A 222 -3.95 -0.30 9.01
N MET A 223 -3.83 -1.08 10.07
CA MET A 223 -3.85 -2.54 9.97
C MET A 223 -5.22 -3.10 9.56
N GLN A 224 -6.30 -2.47 10.03
CA GLN A 224 -7.67 -2.90 9.80
C GLN A 224 -8.47 -1.88 8.99
N VAL A 225 -8.22 -0.58 9.19
CA VAL A 225 -9.00 0.52 8.63
C VAL A 225 -8.17 1.34 7.65
N ALA A 226 -8.68 1.53 6.45
CA ALA A 226 -8.02 2.32 5.40
C ALA A 226 -8.43 3.80 5.38
N PHE A 227 -9.43 4.23 6.16
CA PHE A 227 -9.97 5.61 6.20
C PHE A 227 -10.22 6.20 4.81
N ASN A 228 -10.95 5.47 3.97
CA ASN A 228 -11.15 5.73 2.55
C ASN A 228 -12.62 5.77 2.11
N THR A 229 -13.54 5.88 3.06
CA THR A 229 -14.99 5.94 2.78
C THR A 229 -15.38 7.33 2.26
N ALA A 230 -16.40 7.40 1.44
CA ALA A 230 -16.93 8.67 0.92
C ALA A 230 -17.22 9.66 2.04
N GLY A 231 -16.82 10.93 1.85
CA GLY A 231 -16.98 12.02 2.79
C GLY A 231 -16.05 11.99 4.00
N GLU A 232 -15.33 10.88 4.22
CA GLU A 232 -14.53 10.66 5.44
C GLU A 232 -13.40 11.67 5.58
N LYS A 233 -13.33 12.28 6.76
CA LYS A 233 -12.22 13.10 7.23
C LYS A 233 -11.57 12.39 8.41
N ALA A 234 -10.29 12.08 8.32
CA ALA A 234 -9.59 11.39 9.39
C ALA A 234 -8.34 12.18 9.81
N TRP A 235 -8.07 12.16 11.11
CA TRP A 235 -6.84 12.66 11.68
C TRP A 235 -6.13 11.54 12.44
N GLY A 236 -4.83 11.64 12.57
CA GLY A 236 -4.05 10.66 13.33
C GLY A 236 -2.84 11.28 13.99
N ILE A 237 -2.43 10.65 15.07
CA ILE A 237 -1.19 10.96 15.79
C ILE A 237 -0.41 9.67 15.97
N GLY A 238 0.88 9.70 15.67
CA GLY A 238 1.78 8.57 15.84
C GLY A 238 3.05 8.97 16.55
N GLY A 239 3.71 7.99 17.17
CA GLY A 239 5.01 8.16 17.80
C GLY A 239 5.84 6.90 17.66
N ASN A 240 7.16 7.07 17.63
CA ASN A 240 8.11 5.96 17.65
C ASN A 240 9.35 6.29 18.48
N VAL A 241 9.98 5.25 19.02
CA VAL A 241 11.21 5.35 19.80
C VAL A 241 12.18 4.25 19.35
N ASP A 242 13.45 4.62 19.12
CA ASP A 242 14.58 3.70 19.02
C ASP A 242 15.29 3.65 20.39
N PHE A 243 15.32 2.49 21.02
CA PHE A 243 15.88 2.32 22.37
C PHE A 243 17.41 2.13 22.37
N ARG A 244 18.08 2.27 21.25
CA ARG A 244 19.54 2.12 21.14
C ARG A 244 20.27 3.03 22.12
N ASP A 245 19.91 4.32 22.12
CA ASP A 245 20.52 5.33 23.00
C ASP A 245 20.06 5.20 24.46
N LEU A 246 19.04 4.37 24.70
CA LEU A 246 18.54 4.01 26.04
C LEU A 246 19.11 2.68 26.56
N GLY A 247 20.14 2.13 25.89
CA GLY A 247 20.85 0.92 26.31
C GLY A 247 20.27 -0.40 25.82
N VAL A 248 19.25 -0.37 24.94
CA VAL A 248 18.64 -1.59 24.35
C VAL A 248 18.74 -1.52 22.82
N PRO A 249 19.93 -1.73 22.23
CA PRO A 249 20.11 -1.70 20.80
C PRO A 249 19.28 -2.81 20.13
N GLY A 250 18.66 -2.47 19.00
CA GLY A 250 17.79 -3.38 18.24
C GLY A 250 16.31 -3.35 18.65
N LEU A 251 15.96 -2.76 19.81
CA LEU A 251 14.58 -2.56 20.21
C LEU A 251 14.03 -1.25 19.63
N THR A 252 12.87 -1.33 18.96
CA THR A 252 12.08 -0.16 18.55
C THR A 252 10.61 -0.35 18.93
N ALA A 253 9.92 0.72 19.25
CA ALA A 253 8.48 0.71 19.47
C ALA A 253 7.82 1.86 18.73
N ALA A 254 6.59 1.64 18.27
CA ALA A 254 5.75 2.63 17.60
C ALA A 254 4.29 2.44 17.99
N ALA A 255 3.55 3.55 18.05
CA ALA A 255 2.11 3.53 18.17
C ALA A 255 1.50 4.61 17.28
N VAL A 256 0.29 4.36 16.79
CA VAL A 256 -0.52 5.33 16.05
C VAL A 256 -1.98 5.19 16.46
N TYR A 257 -2.65 6.32 16.63
CA TYR A 257 -4.10 6.43 16.77
C TYR A 257 -4.65 7.25 15.61
N ALA A 258 -5.77 6.83 15.05
CA ALA A 258 -6.51 7.58 14.05
C ALA A 258 -8.01 7.52 14.31
N ASP A 259 -8.70 8.60 13.96
CA ASP A 259 -10.14 8.79 14.11
C ASP A 259 -10.70 9.36 12.80
N GLY A 260 -11.70 8.70 12.22
CA GLY A 260 -12.35 9.04 10.95
C GLY A 260 -13.83 9.33 11.15
N ARG A 261 -14.26 10.48 10.63
CA ARG A 261 -15.61 11.05 10.81
C ARG A 261 -16.24 11.48 9.49
N ASP A 262 -17.49 11.93 9.56
CA ASP A 262 -18.28 12.46 8.42
C ASP A 262 -18.47 11.44 7.28
N ARG A 263 -18.42 10.15 7.60
CA ARG A 263 -18.56 9.06 6.63
C ARG A 263 -20.00 8.99 6.10
N ILE A 264 -20.13 8.79 4.80
CA ILE A 264 -21.42 8.61 4.14
C ILE A 264 -21.45 7.34 3.30
N ASN A 265 -22.61 6.76 3.14
CA ASN A 265 -22.86 5.76 2.11
C ASN A 265 -22.98 6.49 0.77
N SER A 266 -22.07 6.28 -0.15
CA SER A 266 -22.02 7.00 -1.43
C SER A 266 -23.22 6.76 -2.36
N GLN A 267 -23.99 5.69 -2.13
CA GLN A 267 -25.19 5.39 -2.94
C GLN A 267 -26.46 6.05 -2.38
N THR A 268 -26.55 6.21 -1.07
CA THR A 268 -27.76 6.72 -0.42
C THR A 268 -27.60 8.10 0.17
N GLY A 269 -26.35 8.60 0.33
CA GLY A 269 -26.04 9.84 1.04
C GLY A 269 -26.22 9.76 2.55
N ALA A 270 -26.62 8.60 3.09
CA ALA A 270 -26.86 8.45 4.53
C ALA A 270 -25.53 8.45 5.31
N ALA A 271 -25.53 9.11 6.47
CA ALA A 271 -24.40 9.05 7.38
C ALA A 271 -24.20 7.62 7.90
N ILE A 272 -22.95 7.18 8.01
CA ILE A 272 -22.56 5.92 8.63
C ILE A 272 -21.65 6.18 9.83
N PRO A 273 -21.61 5.27 10.83
CA PRO A 273 -20.90 5.52 12.09
C PRO A 273 -19.43 5.87 11.89
N ASP A 274 -18.91 6.77 12.71
CA ASP A 274 -17.50 7.09 12.82
C ASP A 274 -16.69 5.85 13.19
N ARG A 275 -15.39 5.91 12.93
CA ARG A 275 -14.48 4.79 13.25
C ARG A 275 -13.12 5.29 13.72
N TYR A 276 -12.47 4.47 14.49
CA TYR A 276 -11.11 4.73 14.93
C TYR A 276 -10.28 3.45 14.90
N GLU A 277 -8.99 3.59 14.95
CA GLU A 277 -8.06 2.48 15.11
C GLU A 277 -6.82 2.93 15.87
N THR A 278 -6.36 2.07 16.77
CA THR A 278 -5.06 2.20 17.45
C THR A 278 -4.18 1.03 17.04
N ASN A 279 -2.97 1.30 16.60
CA ASN A 279 -1.97 0.27 16.35
C ASN A 279 -0.76 0.45 17.25
N VAL A 280 -0.23 -0.66 17.75
CA VAL A 280 1.04 -0.73 18.46
C VAL A 280 1.94 -1.74 17.77
N ARG A 281 3.20 -1.39 17.62
CA ARG A 281 4.24 -2.26 17.06
C ARG A 281 5.49 -2.20 17.93
N VAL A 282 6.05 -3.37 18.20
CA VAL A 282 7.36 -3.52 18.87
C VAL A 282 8.19 -4.47 18.02
N ASP A 283 9.39 -4.05 17.65
CA ASP A 283 10.36 -4.86 16.92
C ASP A 283 11.62 -5.02 17.75
N TYR A 284 12.19 -6.22 17.74
CA TYR A 284 13.50 -6.49 18.31
C TYR A 284 14.38 -7.22 17.28
N ALA A 285 15.43 -6.55 16.85
CA ALA A 285 16.44 -7.10 15.95
C ALA A 285 17.63 -7.61 16.75
N VAL A 286 17.92 -8.90 16.64
CA VAL A 286 19.06 -9.53 17.35
C VAL A 286 20.37 -9.04 16.73
N GLY A 287 21.23 -8.46 17.58
CA GLY A 287 22.52 -7.87 17.21
C GLY A 287 23.57 -8.89 16.79
N LYS A 288 24.68 -8.39 16.26
CA LYS A 288 25.83 -9.18 15.82
C LYS A 288 26.46 -9.94 16.98
N GLY A 289 27.00 -11.12 16.68
CA GLY A 289 27.69 -11.98 17.64
C GLY A 289 26.79 -12.94 18.43
N SER A 290 25.47 -12.91 18.19
CA SER A 290 24.52 -13.91 18.71
C SER A 290 24.36 -15.08 17.73
N ILE A 291 24.07 -16.29 18.24
CA ILE A 291 23.67 -17.44 17.41
C ILE A 291 22.37 -17.15 16.61
N LEU A 292 21.59 -16.18 17.05
CA LEU A 292 20.35 -15.73 16.40
C LEU A 292 20.54 -14.42 15.61
N GLU A 293 21.78 -14.07 15.25
CA GLU A 293 22.06 -12.86 14.46
C GLU A 293 21.19 -12.81 13.20
N GLY A 294 20.56 -11.64 12.97
CA GLY A 294 19.65 -11.41 11.84
C GLY A 294 18.19 -11.81 12.10
N LEU A 295 17.88 -12.45 13.24
CA LEU A 295 16.50 -12.65 13.65
C LEU A 295 15.85 -11.32 14.03
N VAL A 296 14.65 -11.08 13.51
CA VAL A 296 13.79 -9.95 13.91
C VAL A 296 12.48 -10.50 14.45
N ALA A 297 12.19 -10.21 15.71
CA ALA A 297 10.90 -10.49 16.32
C ALA A 297 10.01 -9.24 16.22
N THR A 298 8.78 -9.38 15.72
CA THR A 298 7.81 -8.29 15.61
C THR A 298 6.51 -8.67 16.31
N LEU A 299 6.07 -7.82 17.23
CA LEU A 299 4.73 -7.85 17.82
C LEU A 299 3.92 -6.69 17.25
N ARG A 300 2.71 -6.98 16.75
CA ARG A 300 1.74 -5.97 16.30
C ARG A 300 0.39 -6.24 16.94
N TYR A 301 -0.27 -5.19 17.36
CA TYR A 301 -1.61 -5.23 17.92
C TYR A 301 -2.43 -4.04 17.43
N SER A 302 -3.72 -4.28 17.14
CA SER A 302 -4.67 -3.23 16.74
C SER A 302 -6.02 -3.42 17.42
N TRP A 303 -6.68 -2.33 17.77
CA TRP A 303 -8.05 -2.32 18.31
C TRP A 303 -8.83 -1.08 17.88
#